data_376ddd2095318b7ca17edf1c659cec9f
#
_entry.id   376ddd2095318b7ca17edf1c659cec9f
#
_cell.length_a   1.000
_cell.length_b   1.000
_cell.length_c   1.000
_cell.angle_alpha   90.00
_cell.angle_beta   90.00
_cell.angle_gamma   90.00
#
_symmetry.space_group_name_H-M   'P 1'
#
loop_
_entity.id
_entity.type
_entity.pdbx_description
1 polymer ?
#
loop_
_entity_poly.entity_id
_entity_poly.type
_entity_poly.pdbx_seq_one_letter_code
_entity_poly.pdbx_strand_id
1 'polypeptide(L)'
;LTDKLHQEVGEDVDAIIVFLGTNDYNGDLPLGNWFTEKAEHVQRGKGGKDFEDVRLHRTLSMDQGTLRGRINVAMKHLKELYPTKQIVLLTPLHRGYACFGKGNRQPSEDYQNEQGLYIDHYVDVILETAHVWAVPVIDVFALSGLLPTMPCHWQYFCNEETDQLHPNTEGHRRLAKTLLTQLSALPCTWE
;
A
#
# COMPACT_ATOMS: atom_id res chain seq x y z
N LEU A 1 8.56 -8.03 11.37
CA LEU A 1 8.05 -6.82 12.01
C LEU A 1 6.68 -7.06 12.64
N THR A 2 5.71 -7.58 11.90
CA THR A 2 4.35 -7.86 12.35
C THR A 2 4.29 -8.85 13.52
N ASP A 3 5.08 -9.95 13.50
CA ASP A 3 5.17 -10.90 14.61
C ASP A 3 5.66 -10.23 15.90
N LYS A 4 6.66 -9.37 15.78
CA LYS A 4 7.18 -8.62 16.94
C LYS A 4 6.13 -7.68 17.50
N LEU A 5 5.42 -6.95 16.62
CA LEU A 5 4.35 -6.07 17.05
C LEU A 5 3.23 -6.85 17.75
N HIS A 6 2.81 -7.99 17.18
CA HIS A 6 1.80 -8.86 17.80
C HIS A 6 2.25 -9.42 19.16
N GLN A 7 3.54 -9.76 19.33
CA GLN A 7 4.07 -10.17 20.62
C GLN A 7 4.06 -9.04 21.67
N GLU A 8 4.21 -7.77 21.24
CA GLU A 8 4.25 -6.62 22.13
C GLU A 8 2.85 -6.11 22.51
N VAL A 9 1.90 -6.06 21.57
CA VAL A 9 0.56 -5.48 21.78
C VAL A 9 -0.56 -6.53 21.79
N GLY A 10 -0.30 -7.76 21.35
CA GLY A 10 -1.29 -8.83 21.29
C GLY A 10 -2.48 -8.46 20.39
N GLU A 11 -3.68 -8.79 20.87
CA GLU A 11 -4.95 -8.47 20.20
C GLU A 11 -5.53 -7.13 20.67
N ASP A 12 -4.86 -6.42 21.57
CA ASP A 12 -5.31 -5.13 22.12
C ASP A 12 -5.02 -3.99 21.16
N VAL A 13 -5.62 -4.09 19.98
CA VAL A 13 -5.59 -3.06 18.93
C VAL A 13 -7.00 -2.87 18.37
N ASP A 14 -7.39 -1.62 18.11
CA ASP A 14 -8.69 -1.31 17.49
C ASP A 14 -8.59 -1.37 15.95
N ALA A 15 -7.49 -0.90 15.39
CA ALA A 15 -7.26 -0.89 13.96
C ALA A 15 -5.75 -0.95 13.63
N ILE A 16 -5.45 -1.41 12.41
CA ILE A 16 -4.09 -1.49 11.88
C ILE A 16 -4.02 -0.60 10.65
N ILE A 17 -3.16 0.40 10.69
CA ILE A 17 -2.91 1.27 9.54
C ILE A 17 -1.58 0.88 8.91
N VAL A 18 -1.60 0.57 7.62
CA VAL A 18 -0.42 0.20 6.83
C VAL A 18 -0.12 1.31 5.84
N PHE A 19 1.04 1.95 5.99
CA PHE A 19 1.48 3.05 5.14
C PHE A 19 2.82 2.67 4.49
N LEU A 20 2.81 2.41 3.19
CA LEU A 20 3.95 1.88 2.45
C LEU A 20 3.92 2.30 0.96
N GLY A 21 4.98 1.95 0.20
CA GLY A 21 5.07 2.12 -1.25
C GLY A 21 6.12 3.14 -1.71
N THR A 22 6.37 4.21 -0.94
CA THR A 22 7.35 5.23 -1.34
C THR A 22 8.79 4.71 -1.38
N ASN A 23 9.15 3.84 -0.43
CA ASN A 23 10.47 3.21 -0.39
C ASN A 23 10.61 2.10 -1.45
N ASP A 24 9.51 1.46 -1.80
CA ASP A 24 9.50 0.44 -2.87
C ASP A 24 9.72 1.09 -4.24
N TYR A 25 9.12 2.27 -4.49
CA TYR A 25 9.41 3.09 -5.67
C TYR A 25 10.88 3.53 -5.69
N ASN A 26 11.40 4.09 -4.58
CA ASN A 26 12.77 4.58 -4.50
C ASN A 26 13.83 3.44 -4.53
N GLY A 27 13.45 2.24 -4.15
CA GLY A 27 14.28 1.04 -4.18
C GLY A 27 14.10 0.20 -5.44
N ASP A 28 13.49 0.76 -6.48
CA ASP A 28 13.35 0.13 -7.81
C ASP A 28 12.67 -1.25 -7.77
N LEU A 29 11.75 -1.47 -6.81
CA LEU A 29 11.11 -2.76 -6.65
C LEU A 29 10.16 -3.04 -7.82
N PRO A 30 10.30 -4.17 -8.56
CA PRO A 30 9.36 -4.54 -9.60
C PRO A 30 7.93 -4.71 -9.05
N LEU A 31 6.91 -4.34 -9.84
CA LEU A 31 5.52 -4.43 -9.40
C LEU A 31 5.02 -5.88 -9.25
N GLY A 32 5.44 -6.78 -10.15
CA GLY A 32 5.02 -8.19 -10.16
C GLY A 32 3.54 -8.40 -10.48
N ASN A 33 3.03 -9.56 -10.11
CA ASN A 33 1.64 -9.96 -10.33
C ASN A 33 0.96 -10.33 -9.01
N TRP A 34 -0.35 -10.09 -8.91
CA TRP A 34 -1.16 -10.48 -7.76
C TRP A 34 -1.31 -11.99 -7.62
N PHE A 35 -1.39 -12.68 -8.76
CA PHE A 35 -1.70 -14.10 -8.83
C PHE A 35 -0.75 -14.84 -9.74
N THR A 36 -0.57 -16.11 -9.46
CA THR A 36 -0.10 -17.14 -10.39
C THR A 36 -1.28 -17.98 -10.82
N GLU A 37 -1.26 -18.50 -12.06
CA GLU A 37 -2.36 -19.28 -12.62
C GLU A 37 -1.88 -20.65 -13.05
N LYS A 38 -2.75 -21.66 -12.85
CA LYS A 38 -2.50 -23.05 -13.19
C LYS A 38 -3.80 -23.69 -13.65
N ALA A 39 -3.75 -24.50 -14.70
CA ALA A 39 -4.90 -25.30 -15.12
C ALA A 39 -5.11 -26.44 -14.14
N GLU A 40 -6.33 -26.58 -13.64
CA GLU A 40 -6.71 -27.62 -12.69
C GLU A 40 -8.09 -28.20 -13.04
N HIS A 41 -8.27 -29.48 -12.68
CA HIS A 41 -9.57 -30.13 -12.76
C HIS A 41 -10.48 -29.65 -11.64
N VAL A 42 -11.71 -29.30 -11.99
CA VAL A 42 -12.72 -28.85 -11.04
C VAL A 42 -14.06 -29.51 -11.31
N GLN A 43 -14.70 -29.98 -10.25
CA GLN A 43 -16.06 -30.50 -10.32
C GLN A 43 -17.06 -29.35 -10.43
N ARG A 44 -17.98 -29.44 -11.36
CA ARG A 44 -19.01 -28.44 -11.63
C ARG A 44 -20.37 -29.08 -11.83
N GLY A 45 -21.43 -28.35 -11.49
CA GLY A 45 -22.81 -28.73 -11.76
C GLY A 45 -23.51 -27.67 -12.61
N LYS A 46 -24.23 -28.10 -13.65
CA LYS A 46 -25.10 -27.25 -14.48
C LYS A 46 -26.26 -28.03 -15.04
N GLY A 47 -27.49 -27.49 -14.98
CA GLY A 47 -28.68 -28.09 -15.50
C GLY A 47 -29.02 -29.44 -14.85
N GLY A 48 -28.75 -29.62 -13.54
CA GLY A 48 -29.00 -30.84 -12.79
C GLY A 48 -28.01 -31.98 -13.05
N LYS A 49 -26.88 -31.70 -13.72
CA LYS A 49 -25.81 -32.66 -13.98
C LYS A 49 -24.49 -32.16 -13.43
N ASP A 50 -23.74 -33.07 -12.84
CA ASP A 50 -22.34 -32.83 -12.45
C ASP A 50 -21.40 -33.30 -13.55
N PHE A 51 -20.31 -32.59 -13.74
CA PHE A 51 -19.27 -32.91 -14.70
C PHE A 51 -17.91 -32.35 -14.24
N GLU A 52 -16.87 -32.98 -14.73
CA GLU A 52 -15.51 -32.50 -14.58
C GLU A 52 -15.15 -31.53 -15.71
N ASP A 53 -14.46 -30.44 -15.36
CA ASP A 53 -14.00 -29.42 -16.29
C ASP A 53 -12.56 -29.02 -15.97
N VAL A 54 -11.86 -28.41 -16.89
CA VAL A 54 -10.51 -27.85 -16.66
C VAL A 54 -10.61 -26.34 -16.70
N ARG A 55 -10.16 -25.70 -15.61
CA ARG A 55 -10.18 -24.26 -15.47
C ARG A 55 -8.84 -23.72 -14.99
N LEU A 56 -8.55 -22.47 -15.33
CA LEU A 56 -7.46 -21.76 -14.69
C LEU A 56 -7.85 -21.46 -13.24
N HIS A 57 -7.06 -21.98 -12.34
CA HIS A 57 -7.10 -21.68 -10.92
C HIS A 57 -5.98 -20.68 -10.62
N ARG A 58 -6.33 -19.57 -9.98
CA ARG A 58 -5.37 -18.56 -9.55
C ARG A 58 -5.12 -18.66 -8.06
N THR A 59 -3.85 -18.56 -7.67
CA THR A 59 -3.40 -18.46 -6.29
C THR A 59 -2.63 -17.17 -6.10
N LEU A 60 -2.62 -16.62 -4.88
CA LEU A 60 -1.86 -15.40 -4.58
C LEU A 60 -0.36 -15.63 -4.82
N SER A 61 0.28 -14.73 -5.54
CA SER A 61 1.73 -14.72 -5.69
C SER A 61 2.39 -14.28 -4.38
N MET A 62 3.27 -15.10 -3.83
CA MET A 62 4.04 -14.78 -2.60
C MET A 62 5.49 -14.38 -2.93
N ASP A 63 5.76 -13.88 -4.13
CA ASP A 63 7.08 -13.46 -4.58
C ASP A 63 7.52 -12.16 -3.89
N GLN A 64 8.35 -12.27 -2.86
CA GLN A 64 8.89 -11.13 -2.11
C GLN A 64 9.87 -10.26 -2.92
N GLY A 65 10.26 -10.67 -4.12
CA GLY A 65 11.01 -9.86 -5.07
C GLY A 65 10.17 -8.80 -5.79
N THR A 66 8.86 -8.75 -5.54
CA THR A 66 7.92 -7.82 -6.18
C THR A 66 7.01 -7.14 -5.16
N LEU A 67 6.49 -5.94 -5.51
CA LEU A 67 5.60 -5.18 -4.62
C LEU A 67 4.31 -5.95 -4.31
N ARG A 68 3.60 -6.45 -5.35
CA ARG A 68 2.35 -7.22 -5.16
C ARG A 68 2.56 -8.47 -4.33
N GLY A 69 3.68 -9.17 -4.54
CA GLY A 69 4.02 -10.34 -3.74
C GLY A 69 4.32 -10.00 -2.26
N ARG A 70 5.05 -8.90 -1.99
CA ARG A 70 5.28 -8.39 -0.61
C ARG A 70 3.97 -8.02 0.08
N ILE A 71 3.07 -7.32 -0.62
CA ILE A 71 1.75 -6.97 -0.10
C ILE A 71 0.96 -8.24 0.21
N ASN A 72 0.94 -9.23 -0.69
CA ASN A 72 0.26 -10.50 -0.45
C ASN A 72 0.78 -11.20 0.82
N VAL A 73 2.09 -11.27 1.01
CA VAL A 73 2.69 -11.85 2.23
C VAL A 73 2.26 -11.07 3.48
N ALA A 74 2.34 -9.73 3.43
CA ALA A 74 2.00 -8.89 4.57
C ALA A 74 0.51 -8.96 4.91
N MET A 75 -0.36 -8.85 3.91
CA MET A 75 -1.82 -8.88 4.10
C MET A 75 -2.33 -10.24 4.58
N LYS A 76 -1.79 -11.34 4.01
CA LYS A 76 -2.10 -12.68 4.49
C LYS A 76 -1.79 -12.80 5.97
N HIS A 77 -0.59 -12.40 6.36
CA HIS A 77 -0.13 -12.48 7.74
C HIS A 77 -0.96 -11.61 8.69
N LEU A 78 -1.25 -10.35 8.31
CA LEU A 78 -2.10 -9.47 9.11
C LEU A 78 -3.51 -10.01 9.30
N LYS A 79 -4.13 -10.55 8.24
CA LYS A 79 -5.47 -11.14 8.35
C LYS A 79 -5.51 -12.43 9.17
N GLU A 80 -4.42 -13.19 9.20
CA GLU A 80 -4.29 -14.39 10.05
C GLU A 80 -4.12 -14.02 11.53
N LEU A 81 -3.34 -12.97 11.83
CA LEU A 81 -3.12 -12.49 13.21
C LEU A 81 -4.31 -11.68 13.76
N TYR A 82 -5.01 -10.94 12.92
CA TYR A 82 -6.04 -9.99 13.31
C TYR A 82 -7.32 -10.16 12.47
N PRO A 83 -7.98 -11.33 12.56
CA PRO A 83 -9.10 -11.67 11.68
C PRO A 83 -10.35 -10.78 11.89
N THR A 84 -10.51 -10.21 13.09
CA THR A 84 -11.66 -9.37 13.45
C THR A 84 -11.36 -7.87 13.47
N LYS A 85 -10.11 -7.48 13.25
CA LYS A 85 -9.70 -6.07 13.35
C LYS A 85 -9.72 -5.37 11.98
N GLN A 86 -10.02 -4.09 12.02
CA GLN A 86 -9.97 -3.25 10.83
C GLN A 86 -8.52 -3.05 10.37
N ILE A 87 -8.23 -3.44 9.14
CA ILE A 87 -6.93 -3.16 8.48
C ILE A 87 -7.20 -2.11 7.40
N VAL A 88 -6.44 -1.03 7.40
CA VAL A 88 -6.55 0.08 6.45
C VAL A 88 -5.19 0.33 5.81
N LEU A 89 -5.12 0.40 4.50
CA LEU A 89 -3.91 0.83 3.81
C LEU A 89 -3.99 2.31 3.46
N LEU A 90 -2.82 2.96 3.45
CA LEU A 90 -2.64 4.30 2.91
C LEU A 90 -1.77 4.22 1.67
N THR A 91 -2.14 4.94 0.61
CA THR A 91 -1.24 5.16 -0.53
C THR A 91 -0.03 5.99 -0.11
N PRO A 92 1.10 5.96 -0.83
CA PRO A 92 2.16 6.96 -0.67
C PRO A 92 1.62 8.39 -0.76
N LEU A 93 2.32 9.34 -0.18
CA LEU A 93 2.13 10.77 -0.48
C LEU A 93 2.86 11.14 -1.76
N HIS A 94 2.45 12.24 -2.38
CA HIS A 94 3.28 12.94 -3.36
C HIS A 94 4.64 13.27 -2.76
N ARG A 95 5.70 13.18 -3.56
CA ARG A 95 7.06 13.40 -3.11
C ARG A 95 7.86 14.30 -4.04
N GLY A 96 8.58 15.23 -3.44
CA GLY A 96 9.59 16.03 -4.12
C GLY A 96 10.99 15.43 -3.96
N TYR A 97 11.99 16.26 -4.27
CA TYR A 97 13.39 15.92 -4.09
C TYR A 97 13.76 15.74 -2.62
N ALA A 98 14.66 14.77 -2.35
CA ALA A 98 15.24 14.61 -1.02
C ALA A 98 16.74 14.29 -1.11
N CYS A 99 17.54 14.83 -0.17
CA CYS A 99 18.97 14.62 -0.06
C CYS A 99 19.39 14.48 1.41
N PHE A 100 19.70 13.25 1.82
CA PHE A 100 20.13 12.93 3.19
C PHE A 100 21.65 12.70 3.27
N GLY A 101 22.39 13.32 2.37
CA GLY A 101 23.83 13.24 2.31
C GLY A 101 24.35 12.50 1.08
N LYS A 102 25.69 12.28 1.06
CA LYS A 102 26.36 11.60 -0.06
C LYS A 102 25.88 10.15 -0.18
N GLY A 103 25.37 9.79 -1.36
CA GLY A 103 24.86 8.43 -1.63
C GLY A 103 23.41 8.21 -1.24
N ASN A 104 22.71 9.23 -0.71
CA ASN A 104 21.28 9.16 -0.46
C ASN A 104 20.59 10.41 -1.00
N ARG A 105 20.48 10.47 -2.32
CA ARG A 105 19.75 11.49 -3.07
C ARG A 105 18.61 10.81 -3.81
N GLN A 106 17.42 11.32 -3.60
CA GLN A 106 16.18 10.76 -4.13
C GLN A 106 15.52 11.80 -5.03
N PRO A 107 15.38 11.54 -6.34
CA PRO A 107 14.68 12.46 -7.24
C PRO A 107 13.21 12.63 -6.82
N SER A 108 12.60 13.71 -7.34
CA SER A 108 11.15 13.89 -7.22
C SER A 108 10.40 12.83 -8.03
N GLU A 109 9.10 12.73 -7.78
CA GLU A 109 8.20 11.79 -8.48
C GLU A 109 8.06 12.03 -10.00
N ASP A 110 8.56 13.17 -10.50
CA ASP A 110 8.61 13.50 -11.93
C ASP A 110 9.60 12.62 -12.69
N TYR A 111 10.46 11.90 -12.01
CA TYR A 111 11.46 11.01 -12.60
C TYR A 111 11.02 9.55 -12.47
N GLN A 112 11.27 8.78 -13.52
CA GLN A 112 11.15 7.33 -13.47
C GLN A 112 12.27 6.74 -12.59
N ASN A 113 11.95 5.65 -11.91
CA ASN A 113 12.94 4.82 -11.25
C ASN A 113 13.68 3.92 -12.25
N GLU A 114 14.60 3.06 -11.79
CA GLU A 114 15.38 2.16 -12.69
C GLU A 114 14.52 1.09 -13.38
N GLN A 115 13.28 0.85 -12.90
CA GLN A 115 12.31 0.01 -13.59
C GLN A 115 11.56 0.74 -14.72
N GLY A 116 11.84 2.03 -14.93
CA GLY A 116 11.11 2.88 -15.89
C GLY A 116 9.69 3.25 -15.42
N LEU A 117 9.43 3.20 -14.11
CA LEU A 117 8.13 3.44 -13.51
C LEU A 117 8.12 4.75 -12.70
N TYR A 118 7.00 5.46 -12.73
CA TYR A 118 6.71 6.57 -11.84
C TYR A 118 6.05 6.08 -10.55
N ILE A 119 5.97 6.95 -9.53
CA ILE A 119 5.37 6.59 -8.23
C ILE A 119 3.88 6.23 -8.32
N ASP A 120 3.15 6.82 -9.26
CA ASP A 120 1.73 6.54 -9.50
C ASP A 120 1.46 5.06 -9.79
N HIS A 121 2.36 4.35 -10.47
CA HIS A 121 2.24 2.90 -10.66
C HIS A 121 2.29 2.13 -9.33
N TYR A 122 3.04 2.64 -8.34
CA TYR A 122 3.09 2.05 -6.99
C TYR A 122 1.83 2.41 -6.19
N VAL A 123 1.31 3.63 -6.36
CA VAL A 123 0.01 4.05 -5.83
C VAL A 123 -1.10 3.15 -6.32
N ASP A 124 -1.16 2.89 -7.63
CA ASP A 124 -2.15 2.00 -8.24
C ASP A 124 -2.13 0.60 -7.63
N VAL A 125 -0.95 0.03 -7.39
CA VAL A 125 -0.82 -1.28 -6.72
C VAL A 125 -1.42 -1.24 -5.31
N ILE A 126 -1.21 -0.16 -4.54
CA ILE A 126 -1.81 -0.04 -3.21
C ILE A 126 -3.35 0.05 -3.32
N LEU A 127 -3.87 0.81 -4.28
CA LEU A 127 -5.32 0.91 -4.53
C LEU A 127 -5.93 -0.44 -4.95
N GLU A 128 -5.24 -1.22 -5.80
CA GLU A 128 -5.66 -2.56 -6.20
C GLU A 128 -5.79 -3.52 -5.00
N THR A 129 -5.02 -3.30 -3.92
CA THR A 129 -5.05 -4.15 -2.71
C THR A 129 -6.46 -4.22 -2.11
N ALA A 130 -7.26 -3.14 -2.21
CA ALA A 130 -8.64 -3.12 -1.72
C ALA A 130 -9.46 -4.27 -2.30
N HIS A 131 -9.34 -4.51 -3.61
CA HIS A 131 -10.10 -5.53 -4.32
C HIS A 131 -9.57 -6.94 -4.08
N VAL A 132 -8.24 -7.10 -3.93
CA VAL A 132 -7.60 -8.40 -3.74
C VAL A 132 -7.84 -8.92 -2.33
N TRP A 133 -7.78 -8.03 -1.32
CA TRP A 133 -7.76 -8.41 0.08
C TRP A 133 -9.02 -8.01 0.86
N ALA A 134 -10.00 -7.38 0.21
CA ALA A 134 -11.21 -6.85 0.85
C ALA A 134 -10.88 -5.98 2.08
N VAL A 135 -10.04 -4.97 1.88
CA VAL A 135 -9.64 -3.99 2.89
C VAL A 135 -9.83 -2.57 2.36
N PRO A 136 -10.20 -1.59 3.18
CA PRO A 136 -10.24 -0.20 2.74
C PRO A 136 -8.83 0.32 2.46
N VAL A 137 -8.73 1.16 1.43
CA VAL A 137 -7.55 1.94 1.11
C VAL A 137 -7.92 3.43 1.14
N ILE A 138 -7.19 4.22 1.91
CA ILE A 138 -7.32 5.68 1.90
C ILE A 138 -6.26 6.23 0.94
N ASP A 139 -6.72 6.83 -0.13
CA ASP A 139 -5.86 7.44 -1.13
C ASP A 139 -5.35 8.82 -0.67
N VAL A 140 -4.28 8.81 0.15
CA VAL A 140 -3.66 10.05 0.60
C VAL A 140 -2.81 10.71 -0.48
N PHE A 141 -2.46 10.02 -1.56
CA PHE A 141 -1.85 10.62 -2.74
C PHE A 141 -2.80 11.67 -3.32
N ALA A 142 -4.05 11.31 -3.56
CA ALA A 142 -5.06 12.22 -4.09
C ALA A 142 -5.64 13.18 -3.04
N LEU A 143 -5.79 12.76 -1.78
CA LEU A 143 -6.62 13.44 -0.79
C LEU A 143 -5.85 14.33 0.18
N SER A 144 -4.53 14.17 0.33
CA SER A 144 -3.74 14.93 1.32
C SER A 144 -3.66 16.43 1.03
N GLY A 145 -3.83 16.83 -0.23
CA GLY A 145 -3.60 18.21 -0.68
C GLY A 145 -2.13 18.65 -0.58
N LEU A 146 -1.20 17.69 -0.48
CA LEU A 146 0.25 17.92 -0.47
C LEU A 146 0.80 17.61 -1.87
N LEU A 147 1.44 18.58 -2.51
CA LEU A 147 1.98 18.43 -3.88
C LEU A 147 3.36 19.11 -3.97
N PRO A 148 4.44 18.47 -3.50
CA PRO A 148 5.77 19.10 -3.41
C PRO A 148 6.44 19.35 -4.77
N THR A 149 5.89 18.85 -5.87
CA THR A 149 6.28 19.25 -7.22
C THR A 149 5.93 20.73 -7.52
N MET A 150 5.07 21.34 -6.69
CA MET A 150 4.76 22.76 -6.74
C MET A 150 5.50 23.54 -5.61
N PRO A 151 6.33 24.57 -5.93
CA PRO A 151 7.09 25.31 -4.94
C PRO A 151 6.25 25.92 -3.80
N CYS A 152 5.03 26.33 -4.06
CA CYS A 152 4.13 26.86 -3.03
C CYS A 152 3.76 25.85 -1.93
N HIS A 153 3.99 24.53 -2.15
CA HIS A 153 3.76 23.49 -1.17
C HIS A 153 4.99 23.10 -0.34
N TRP A 154 6.19 23.59 -0.66
CA TRP A 154 7.41 23.24 0.09
C TRP A 154 7.33 23.62 1.56
N GLN A 155 6.55 24.67 1.89
CA GLN A 155 6.26 25.08 3.27
C GLN A 155 5.66 23.98 4.16
N TYR A 156 5.15 22.88 3.59
CA TYR A 156 4.58 21.74 4.30
C TYR A 156 5.55 20.57 4.47
N PHE A 157 6.78 20.72 4.01
CA PHE A 157 7.82 19.70 4.06
C PHE A 157 8.96 20.11 4.98
N CYS A 158 9.78 19.14 5.39
CA CYS A 158 10.81 19.37 6.40
C CYS A 158 11.85 20.39 5.97
N ASN A 159 12.21 20.42 4.68
CA ASN A 159 13.15 21.41 4.15
C ASN A 159 12.90 21.61 2.64
N GLU A 160 12.74 22.87 2.22
CA GLU A 160 12.43 23.22 0.83
C GLU A 160 13.56 22.94 -0.16
N GLU A 161 14.81 22.79 0.31
CA GLU A 161 15.97 22.51 -0.55
C GLU A 161 16.41 21.05 -0.51
N THR A 162 16.25 20.39 0.66
CA THR A 162 16.88 19.09 0.91
C THR A 162 15.91 18.00 1.35
N ASP A 163 14.66 18.31 1.70
CA ASP A 163 13.70 17.31 2.13
C ASP A 163 12.25 17.72 1.78
N GLN A 164 11.87 17.53 0.54
CA GLN A 164 10.52 17.68 0.05
C GLN A 164 9.78 16.31 0.03
N LEU A 165 10.28 15.34 0.78
CA LEU A 165 9.71 14.00 0.94
C LEU A 165 8.94 13.86 2.25
N HIS A 166 9.51 14.31 3.35
CA HIS A 166 8.90 14.18 4.67
C HIS A 166 8.09 15.42 5.02
N PRO A 167 6.77 15.28 5.28
CA PRO A 167 5.97 16.40 5.76
C PRO A 167 6.49 16.93 7.09
N ASN A 168 6.47 18.25 7.27
CA ASN A 168 6.70 18.90 8.56
C ASN A 168 5.40 18.89 9.41
N THR A 169 5.40 19.60 10.54
CA THR A 169 4.23 19.67 11.45
C THR A 169 2.95 20.12 10.72
N GLU A 170 3.03 21.10 9.83
CA GLU A 170 1.85 21.60 9.11
C GLU A 170 1.40 20.60 8.01
N GLY A 171 2.35 19.95 7.35
CA GLY A 171 2.06 18.84 6.43
C GLY A 171 1.37 17.67 7.14
N HIS A 172 1.89 17.28 8.32
CA HIS A 172 1.24 16.25 9.15
C HIS A 172 -0.15 16.67 9.65
N ARG A 173 -0.38 17.95 9.97
CA ARG A 173 -1.72 18.43 10.32
C ARG A 173 -2.72 18.32 9.16
N ARG A 174 -2.27 18.58 7.93
CA ARG A 174 -3.10 18.37 6.73
C ARG A 174 -3.46 16.90 6.58
N LEU A 175 -2.45 16.03 6.63
CA LEU A 175 -2.65 14.58 6.53
C LEU A 175 -3.59 14.08 7.63
N ALA A 176 -3.40 14.50 8.88
CA ALA A 176 -4.25 14.11 9.99
C ALA A 176 -5.72 14.52 9.81
N LYS A 177 -6.00 15.69 9.23
CA LYS A 177 -7.38 16.11 8.90
C LYS A 177 -8.02 15.21 7.84
N THR A 178 -7.26 14.84 6.81
CA THR A 178 -7.71 13.90 5.79
C THR A 178 -8.00 12.54 6.42
N LEU A 179 -7.07 12.00 7.20
CA LEU A 179 -7.22 10.71 7.86
C LEU A 179 -8.41 10.70 8.83
N LEU A 180 -8.61 11.74 9.64
CA LEU A 180 -9.73 11.85 10.55
C LEU A 180 -11.07 11.70 9.81
N THR A 181 -11.23 12.40 8.70
CA THR A 181 -12.45 12.34 7.90
C THR A 181 -12.66 10.96 7.26
N GLN A 182 -11.61 10.38 6.69
CA GLN A 182 -11.69 9.11 5.99
C GLN A 182 -11.90 7.93 6.97
N LEU A 183 -11.15 7.89 8.07
CA LEU A 183 -11.27 6.84 9.09
C LEU A 183 -12.63 6.88 9.79
N SER A 184 -13.22 8.06 10.02
CA SER A 184 -14.56 8.18 10.60
C SER A 184 -15.68 7.58 9.75
N ALA A 185 -15.44 7.35 8.47
CA ALA A 185 -16.38 6.71 7.55
C ALA A 185 -16.26 5.18 7.50
N LEU A 186 -15.25 4.62 8.17
CA LEU A 186 -14.99 3.18 8.19
C LEU A 186 -15.53 2.52 9.47
N PRO A 187 -15.98 1.27 9.42
CA PRO A 187 -16.31 0.53 10.63
C PRO A 187 -15.07 0.32 11.49
N CYS A 188 -15.24 0.39 12.84
CA CYS A 188 -14.12 0.22 13.77
C CYS A 188 -13.69 -1.24 13.92
N THR A 189 -14.68 -2.13 14.05
CA THR A 189 -14.48 -3.59 14.24
C THR A 189 -15.53 -4.37 13.46
N TRP A 190 -15.31 -5.68 13.35
CA TRP A 190 -16.25 -6.63 12.73
C TRP A 190 -16.91 -7.58 13.77
N GLU A 191 -16.79 -7.21 15.04
CA GLU A 191 -17.43 -7.92 16.17
C GLU A 191 -18.85 -7.41 16.45
#